data_3d24a42b35b2c0b6af2efe49ec1410f0
#
_entry.id   3d24a42b35b2c0b6af2efe49ec1410f0
#
_cell.length_a   1.000
_cell.length_b   1.000
_cell.length_c   1.000
_cell.angle_alpha   90.00
_cell.angle_beta   90.00
_cell.angle_gamma   90.00
#
_symmetry.space_group_name_H-M   'P 1'
#
loop_
_entity.id
_entity.type
_entity.pdbx_description
1 polymer ?
#
loop_
_entity_poly.entity_id
_entity_poly.type
_entity_poly.pdbx_seq_one_letter_code
_entity_poly.pdbx_strand_id
1 'polypeptide(L)'
;MFKSNFEDYYEGGLATIESDNNLNNKKFDTFDVKKLTLDSFNFDQKIGFIKIDVEGHEFSVLKGSKKILKKYKPVLLIEIDKQHSSKVKETFNYLKELRYESFYFDGIDLIKILSYEENIRTDFKNFIFKHKE
;
A
#
# COMPACT_ATOMS: atom_id res chain seq x y z
N MET A 1 15.72 5.21 -14.70
CA MET A 1 16.16 4.11 -15.57
C MET A 1 16.94 3.16 -14.69
N PHE A 2 16.34 2.04 -14.28
CA PHE A 2 17.00 1.06 -13.42
C PHE A 2 17.93 0.21 -14.28
N LYS A 3 19.24 0.21 -13.97
CA LYS A 3 20.16 -0.78 -14.51
C LYS A 3 20.42 -1.80 -13.40
N SER A 4 19.86 -3.00 -13.50
CA SER A 4 20.27 -4.13 -12.72
C SER A 4 21.45 -4.81 -13.44
N ASN A 5 22.59 -4.91 -12.80
CA ASN A 5 23.64 -5.83 -13.24
C ASN A 5 23.18 -7.24 -12.89
N PHE A 6 22.88 -8.04 -13.91
CA PHE A 6 22.44 -9.42 -13.83
C PHE A 6 23.65 -10.36 -13.62
N GLU A 7 24.16 -10.49 -12.41
CA GLU A 7 25.12 -11.59 -12.13
C GLU A 7 25.01 -12.22 -10.75
N ASP A 8 24.14 -11.75 -9.85
CA ASP A 8 23.81 -12.47 -8.63
C ASP A 8 22.31 -12.71 -8.58
N TYR A 9 21.91 -13.93 -8.20
CA TYR A 9 20.53 -14.33 -7.96
C TYR A 9 19.88 -13.38 -6.95
N TYR A 10 19.37 -12.27 -7.43
CA TYR A 10 18.45 -11.46 -6.67
C TYR A 10 17.12 -12.21 -6.63
N GLU A 11 16.70 -12.65 -5.46
CA GLU A 11 15.28 -12.84 -5.19
C GLU A 11 14.64 -11.45 -5.38
N GLY A 12 14.29 -11.18 -6.64
CA GLY A 12 13.81 -9.87 -7.05
C GLY A 12 12.50 -9.54 -6.37
N GLY A 13 12.43 -8.37 -5.77
CA GLY A 13 11.18 -7.81 -5.34
C GLY A 13 11.19 -7.07 -4.00
N LEU A 14 12.24 -7.11 -3.22
CA LEU A 14 12.30 -6.40 -1.94
C LEU A 14 13.07 -5.08 -2.10
N ALA A 15 12.38 -4.04 -2.57
CA ALA A 15 12.87 -2.67 -2.49
C ALA A 15 12.03 -1.89 -1.50
N THR A 16 12.65 -1.26 -0.51
CA THR A 16 11.96 -0.46 0.49
C THR A 16 12.63 0.89 0.68
N ILE A 17 11.87 1.90 1.11
CA ILE A 17 12.36 3.21 1.54
C ILE A 17 12.25 3.40 3.06
N GLU A 18 11.76 2.40 3.77
CA GLU A 18 11.65 2.42 5.23
C GLU A 18 12.94 1.86 5.86
N SER A 19 13.60 2.66 6.70
CA SER A 19 14.84 2.28 7.38
C SER A 19 14.66 1.11 8.35
N ASP A 20 13.44 0.91 8.84
CA ASP A 20 13.10 -0.07 9.86
C ASP A 20 12.72 -1.44 9.27
N ASN A 21 12.65 -1.55 7.95
CA ASN A 21 12.36 -2.82 7.31
C ASN A 21 13.53 -3.80 7.46
N ASN A 22 13.24 -4.95 8.02
CA ASN A 22 14.22 -6.02 8.22
C ASN A 22 14.50 -6.73 6.89
N LEU A 23 15.63 -6.39 6.28
CA LEU A 23 16.11 -7.03 5.05
C LEU A 23 16.89 -8.33 5.32
N ASN A 24 16.70 -8.95 6.51
CA ASN A 24 17.27 -10.26 6.89
C ASN A 24 18.78 -10.35 6.72
N ASN A 25 19.55 -9.30 7.08
CA ASN A 25 21.01 -9.23 6.96
C ASN A 25 21.54 -9.45 5.52
N LYS A 26 20.69 -9.30 4.49
CA LYS A 26 21.14 -9.35 3.09
C LYS A 26 21.95 -8.10 2.77
N LYS A 27 23.00 -8.24 1.96
CA LYS A 27 23.68 -7.09 1.35
C LYS A 27 22.69 -6.39 0.43
N PHE A 28 22.59 -5.08 0.56
CA PHE A 28 21.73 -4.24 -0.27
C PHE A 28 22.48 -3.01 -0.78
N ASP A 29 22.09 -2.56 -1.95
CA ASP A 29 22.56 -1.31 -2.51
C ASP A 29 21.57 -0.19 -2.18
N THR A 30 22.08 1.01 -1.91
CA THR A 30 21.27 2.20 -1.65
C THR A 30 21.36 3.17 -2.81
N PHE A 31 20.22 3.71 -3.22
CA PHE A 31 20.14 4.68 -4.31
C PHE A 31 19.30 5.88 -3.86
N ASP A 32 19.75 7.08 -4.17
CA ASP A 32 18.96 8.29 -3.98
C ASP A 32 17.86 8.36 -5.04
N VAL A 33 16.61 8.45 -4.60
CA VAL A 33 15.44 8.57 -5.48
C VAL A 33 14.60 9.79 -5.11
N LYS A 34 14.07 10.49 -6.13
CA LYS A 34 13.15 11.59 -5.90
C LYS A 34 11.80 11.05 -5.41
N LYS A 35 11.36 11.52 -4.25
CA LYS A 35 10.06 11.18 -3.68
C LYS A 35 9.03 12.28 -4.01
N LEU A 36 7.88 11.88 -4.54
CA LEU A 36 6.78 12.78 -4.89
C LEU A 36 5.47 12.24 -4.32
N THR A 37 4.56 13.14 -3.98
CA THR A 37 3.20 12.73 -3.59
C THR A 37 2.33 12.54 -4.82
N LEU A 38 1.35 11.63 -4.75
CA LEU A 38 0.39 11.45 -5.83
C LEU A 38 -0.43 12.74 -6.08
N ASP A 39 -0.69 13.48 -5.01
CA ASP A 39 -1.39 14.77 -5.06
C ASP A 39 -0.61 15.90 -5.77
N SER A 40 0.68 15.70 -6.08
CA SER A 40 1.49 16.65 -6.85
C SER A 40 1.33 16.52 -8.36
N PHE A 41 0.65 15.46 -8.83
CA PHE A 41 0.38 15.24 -10.23
C PHE A 41 -1.01 15.76 -10.62
N ASN A 42 -1.12 16.29 -11.84
CA ASN A 42 -2.40 16.61 -12.45
C ASN A 42 -2.82 15.43 -13.35
N PHE A 43 -4.05 14.98 -13.17
CA PHE A 43 -4.64 13.92 -13.97
C PHE A 43 -5.79 14.48 -14.81
N ASP A 44 -5.72 14.27 -16.12
CA ASP A 44 -6.76 14.74 -17.06
C ASP A 44 -8.01 13.86 -17.01
N GLN A 45 -7.87 12.64 -16.50
CA GLN A 45 -8.97 11.68 -16.38
C GLN A 45 -9.28 11.31 -14.93
N LYS A 46 -10.51 10.82 -14.72
CA LYS A 46 -10.93 10.30 -13.43
C LYS A 46 -10.13 9.05 -13.07
N ILE A 47 -9.53 9.05 -11.89
CA ILE A 47 -8.87 7.87 -11.34
C ILE A 47 -9.93 6.98 -10.71
N GLY A 48 -10.14 5.79 -11.29
CA GLY A 48 -11.12 4.81 -10.79
C GLY A 48 -10.53 3.73 -9.89
N PHE A 49 -9.21 3.48 -10.01
CA PHE A 49 -8.53 2.41 -9.30
C PHE A 49 -7.08 2.79 -8.98
N ILE A 50 -6.59 2.39 -7.80
CA ILE A 50 -5.19 2.54 -7.40
C ILE A 50 -4.72 1.22 -6.74
N LYS A 51 -3.63 0.62 -7.24
CA LYS A 51 -2.88 -0.42 -6.53
C LYS A 51 -1.75 0.24 -5.74
N ILE A 52 -1.59 -0.16 -4.46
CA ILE A 52 -0.49 0.25 -3.58
C ILE A 52 0.21 -1.01 -3.08
N ASP A 53 1.51 -1.10 -3.36
CA ASP A 53 2.37 -2.24 -3.05
C ASP A 53 3.79 -1.69 -2.86
N VAL A 54 4.11 -1.28 -1.64
CA VAL A 54 5.26 -0.42 -1.33
C VAL A 54 6.01 -0.79 -0.05
N GLU A 55 5.89 -2.05 0.37
CA GLU A 55 6.69 -2.69 1.43
C GLU A 55 6.83 -1.84 2.71
N GLY A 56 5.67 -1.51 3.33
CA GLY A 56 5.60 -0.81 4.61
C GLY A 56 5.40 0.70 4.52
N HIS A 57 5.34 1.28 3.30
CA HIS A 57 5.16 2.71 3.09
C HIS A 57 3.72 3.12 2.72
N GLU A 58 2.75 2.20 2.84
CA GLU A 58 1.34 2.35 2.40
C GLU A 58 0.68 3.58 3.01
N PHE A 59 0.85 3.78 4.32
CA PHE A 59 0.26 4.91 5.03
C PHE A 59 0.77 6.27 4.50
N SER A 60 2.06 6.36 4.19
CA SER A 60 2.66 7.57 3.63
C SER A 60 2.14 7.86 2.22
N VAL A 61 1.97 6.82 1.38
CA VAL A 61 1.36 6.95 0.04
C VAL A 61 -0.07 7.48 0.16
N LEU A 62 -0.87 6.93 1.06
CA LEU A 62 -2.25 7.38 1.30
C LEU A 62 -2.32 8.83 1.77
N LYS A 63 -1.41 9.24 2.66
CA LYS A 63 -1.32 10.65 3.10
C LYS A 63 -0.98 11.59 1.94
N GLY A 64 -0.06 11.16 1.06
CA GLY A 64 0.32 11.89 -0.15
C GLY A 64 -0.70 11.84 -1.30
N SER A 65 -1.83 11.12 -1.11
CA SER A 65 -2.91 10.95 -2.08
C SER A 65 -4.24 11.54 -1.62
N LYS A 66 -4.26 12.27 -0.51
CA LYS A 66 -5.49 12.70 0.18
C LYS A 66 -6.47 13.45 -0.72
N LYS A 67 -5.97 14.36 -1.58
CA LYS A 67 -6.81 15.14 -2.50
C LYS A 67 -7.46 14.23 -3.54
N ILE A 68 -6.67 13.32 -4.12
CA ILE A 68 -7.12 12.35 -5.12
C ILE A 68 -8.16 11.41 -4.53
N LEU A 69 -7.91 10.85 -3.34
CA LEU A 69 -8.83 9.96 -2.64
C LEU A 69 -10.18 10.65 -2.38
N LYS A 70 -10.17 11.91 -1.94
CA LYS A 70 -11.40 12.67 -1.73
C LYS A 70 -12.12 13.05 -3.01
N LYS A 71 -11.37 13.42 -4.05
CA LYS A 71 -11.95 13.91 -5.32
C LYS A 71 -12.55 12.79 -6.16
N TYR A 72 -11.79 11.72 -6.34
CA TYR A 72 -12.12 10.66 -7.30
C TYR A 72 -12.72 9.41 -6.65
N LYS A 73 -12.48 9.21 -5.35
CA LYS A 73 -12.97 8.05 -4.59
C LYS A 73 -12.67 6.72 -5.29
N PRO A 74 -11.41 6.48 -5.72
CA PRO A 74 -11.04 5.28 -6.45
C PRO A 74 -11.24 4.03 -5.58
N VAL A 75 -11.43 2.87 -6.19
CA VAL A 75 -11.22 1.60 -5.52
C VAL A 75 -9.73 1.43 -5.26
N LEU A 76 -9.36 0.99 -4.06
CA LEU A 76 -7.97 0.75 -3.71
C LEU A 76 -7.72 -0.75 -3.53
N LEU A 77 -6.61 -1.24 -4.06
CA LEU A 77 -6.03 -2.54 -3.75
C LEU A 77 -4.69 -2.28 -3.06
N ILE A 78 -4.58 -2.62 -1.79
CA ILE A 78 -3.39 -2.33 -0.99
C ILE A 78 -2.82 -3.63 -0.45
N GLU A 79 -1.54 -3.90 -0.74
CA GLU A 79 -0.80 -4.94 -0.05
C GLU A 79 -0.30 -4.40 1.29
N ILE A 80 -0.71 -5.03 2.39
CA ILE A 80 -0.33 -4.66 3.74
C ILE A 80 0.24 -5.91 4.42
N ASP A 81 1.56 -6.01 4.46
CA ASP A 81 2.24 -7.05 5.21
C ASP A 81 2.55 -6.55 6.62
N LYS A 82 1.99 -7.23 7.63
CA LYS A 82 2.20 -6.89 9.04
C LYS A 82 3.67 -7.00 9.48
N GLN A 83 4.47 -7.79 8.76
CA GLN A 83 5.90 -7.93 9.05
C GLN A 83 6.68 -6.70 8.58
N HIS A 84 6.20 -6.00 7.56
CA HIS A 84 6.87 -4.85 6.95
C HIS A 84 6.18 -3.52 7.27
N SER A 85 4.89 -3.53 7.61
CA SER A 85 4.13 -2.31 7.90
C SER A 85 3.91 -2.12 9.40
N SER A 86 4.54 -1.09 9.97
CA SER A 86 4.34 -0.67 11.36
C SER A 86 3.05 0.13 11.58
N LYS A 87 2.38 0.58 10.50
CA LYS A 87 1.23 1.50 10.54
C LYS A 87 -0.05 0.89 9.99
N VAL A 88 -0.24 -0.42 10.18
CA VAL A 88 -1.44 -1.11 9.68
C VAL A 88 -2.72 -0.51 10.24
N LYS A 89 -2.79 -0.34 11.57
CA LYS A 89 -3.96 0.22 12.26
C LYS A 89 -4.27 1.65 11.78
N GLU A 90 -3.25 2.48 11.66
CA GLU A 90 -3.37 3.85 11.16
C GLU A 90 -3.88 3.88 9.71
N THR A 91 -3.44 2.95 8.88
CA THR A 91 -3.88 2.81 7.49
C THR A 91 -5.38 2.52 7.41
N PHE A 92 -5.86 1.53 8.16
CA PHE A 92 -7.29 1.20 8.20
C PHE A 92 -8.14 2.35 8.76
N ASN A 93 -7.71 2.95 9.88
CA ASN A 93 -8.42 4.06 10.49
C ASN A 93 -8.49 5.28 9.57
N TYR A 94 -7.38 5.62 8.91
CA TYR A 94 -7.34 6.74 7.97
C TYR A 94 -8.30 6.56 6.79
N LEU A 95 -8.35 5.35 6.22
CA LEU A 95 -9.28 5.05 5.14
C LEU A 95 -10.74 5.04 5.62
N LYS A 96 -11.01 4.55 6.83
CA LYS A 96 -12.32 4.62 7.47
C LYS A 96 -12.79 6.08 7.67
N GLU A 97 -11.91 6.98 8.12
CA GLU A 97 -12.20 8.42 8.22
C GLU A 97 -12.52 9.06 6.86
N LEU A 98 -11.88 8.56 5.79
CA LEU A 98 -12.19 8.94 4.41
C LEU A 98 -13.41 8.21 3.83
N ARG A 99 -14.21 7.52 4.67
CA ARG A 99 -15.42 6.78 4.30
C ARG A 99 -15.18 5.58 3.38
N TYR A 100 -14.01 4.94 3.43
CA TYR A 100 -13.77 3.66 2.77
C TYR A 100 -14.20 2.50 3.67
N GLU A 101 -14.83 1.49 3.07
CA GLU A 101 -15.04 0.19 3.64
C GLU A 101 -13.92 -0.76 3.19
N SER A 102 -13.48 -1.62 4.07
CA SER A 102 -12.39 -2.57 3.82
C SER A 102 -12.90 -3.99 3.61
N PHE A 103 -12.25 -4.70 2.69
CA PHE A 103 -12.57 -6.07 2.31
C PHE A 103 -11.29 -6.86 2.07
N TYR A 104 -11.37 -8.18 2.18
CA TYR A 104 -10.40 -9.12 1.61
C TYR A 104 -11.11 -10.12 0.71
N PHE A 105 -10.36 -10.76 -0.18
CA PHE A 105 -10.86 -11.82 -1.04
C PHE A 105 -10.41 -13.17 -0.48
N ASP A 106 -11.33 -14.07 -0.16
CA ASP A 106 -11.03 -15.37 0.45
C ASP A 106 -10.79 -16.49 -0.57
N GLY A 107 -10.83 -16.15 -1.86
CA GLY A 107 -10.71 -17.08 -2.99
C GLY A 107 -12.05 -17.34 -3.68
N ILE A 108 -13.17 -16.95 -3.05
CA ILE A 108 -14.54 -17.12 -3.56
C ILE A 108 -15.25 -15.76 -3.54
N ASP A 109 -15.28 -15.11 -2.38
CA ASP A 109 -16.06 -13.90 -2.14
C ASP A 109 -15.22 -12.74 -1.58
N LEU A 110 -15.76 -11.52 -1.70
CA LEU A 110 -15.25 -10.33 -1.03
C LEU A 110 -15.85 -10.25 0.37
N ILE A 111 -15.04 -10.53 1.38
CA ILE A 111 -15.45 -10.51 2.78
C ILE A 111 -15.17 -9.12 3.37
N LYS A 112 -16.21 -8.52 3.93
CA LYS A 112 -16.11 -7.21 4.57
C LYS A 112 -15.42 -7.32 5.93
N ILE A 113 -14.47 -6.42 6.17
CA ILE A 113 -13.77 -6.28 7.45
C ILE A 113 -14.49 -5.18 8.26
N LEU A 114 -15.02 -5.54 9.44
CA LEU A 114 -15.76 -4.61 10.30
C LEU A 114 -14.82 -3.81 11.23
N SER A 115 -13.72 -4.42 11.66
CA SER A 115 -12.74 -3.78 12.53
C SER A 115 -11.30 -4.14 12.15
N TYR A 116 -10.33 -3.34 12.60
CA TYR A 116 -8.91 -3.64 12.46
C TYR A 116 -8.52 -4.95 13.15
N GLU A 117 -9.15 -5.25 14.29
CA GLU A 117 -8.90 -6.46 15.07
C GLU A 117 -9.27 -7.73 14.28
N GLU A 118 -10.31 -7.70 13.44
CA GLU A 118 -10.67 -8.80 12.55
C GLU A 118 -9.58 -9.03 11.50
N ASN A 119 -8.97 -7.95 10.98
CA ASN A 119 -7.87 -8.04 10.03
C ASN A 119 -6.64 -8.74 10.62
N ILE A 120 -6.37 -8.60 11.93
CA ILE A 120 -5.22 -9.24 12.58
C ILE A 120 -5.29 -10.78 12.50
N ARG A 121 -6.48 -11.35 12.41
CA ARG A 121 -6.72 -12.79 12.38
C ARG A 121 -6.56 -13.41 10.99
N THR A 122 -6.41 -12.60 9.94
CA THR A 122 -6.28 -13.10 8.57
C THR A 122 -4.81 -13.18 8.16
N ASP A 123 -4.46 -14.22 7.40
CA ASP A 123 -3.14 -14.34 6.74
C ASP A 123 -3.10 -13.59 5.40
N PHE A 124 -4.19 -12.91 5.07
CA PHE A 124 -4.28 -12.13 3.84
C PHE A 124 -3.44 -10.87 3.94
N LYS A 125 -2.76 -10.55 2.83
CA LYS A 125 -1.96 -9.34 2.68
C LYS A 125 -2.61 -8.32 1.77
N ASN A 126 -3.47 -8.76 0.85
CA ASN A 126 -4.14 -7.92 -0.13
C ASN A 126 -5.53 -7.52 0.34
N PHE A 127 -5.73 -6.22 0.50
CA PHE A 127 -6.99 -5.63 0.97
C PHE A 127 -7.57 -4.69 -0.07
N ILE A 128 -8.90 -4.76 -0.22
CA ILE A 128 -9.65 -3.92 -1.14
C ILE A 128 -10.42 -2.89 -0.32
N PHE A 129 -10.33 -1.63 -0.72
CA PHE A 129 -11.07 -0.56 -0.08
C PHE A 129 -11.98 0.12 -1.10
N LYS A 130 -13.26 0.22 -0.75
CA LYS A 130 -14.30 0.87 -1.57
C LYS A 130 -14.92 2.02 -0.80
N HIS A 131 -15.02 3.19 -1.44
CA HIS A 131 -15.67 4.35 -0.82
C HIS A 131 -17.17 4.09 -0.69
N LYS A 132 -17.75 4.41 0.47
CA LYS A 132 -19.21 4.48 0.64
C LYS A 132 -19.75 5.67 -0.16
N GLU A 133 -20.78 5.44 -0.91
CA GLU A 133 -21.53 6.51 -1.56
C GLU A 133 -22.18 7.45 -0.54
#